data_1ae4a2b7c3d1832a08b08dcc9600012e
#
_entry.id   1ae4a2b7c3d1832a08b08dcc9600012e
#
_cell.length_a   1.000
_cell.length_b   1.000
_cell.length_c   1.000
_cell.angle_alpha   90.00
_cell.angle_beta   90.00
_cell.angle_gamma   90.00
#
_symmetry.space_group_name_H-M   'P 1'
#
loop_
_entity.id
_entity.type
_entity.pdbx_description
1 polymer ?
#
loop_
_entity_poly.entity_id
_entity_poly.type
_entity_poly.pdbx_seq_one_letter_code
_entity_poly.pdbx_strand_id
1 'polypeptide(L)'
;MPPSLLASEWVRGKMIGSGSFGVVHLAINKSNGSLFVVKSSDSQEGNQSLQNEANVLASLDSPHIVQCLGKDVSSGENGSPKMNLFIEYMAAGSLGDVAEKLGGKLDEGVIRVYTREILKGLKYLHDNGIVHGDVKCQNVLLGSNGNVKLADLGCARRLRSNAPTGGNRKFLCGTPLWMAPEVLRNEALDFSADIWSLGCTVIEMATGKSPWGELGVSNTMAAILKIASSNERPSFPREFSKPGLDFLNKCLVRTPERRSTVDDLLNHPFIKGETKAKKPEYEHMFSPLSVLDIGLGDDGYESGDSDELEETKLRSKIPFSVRHYEKRKSPKQRTENDQMVSQENWVTIRS
;
A
#
# COMPACT_ATOMS: atom_id res chain seq x y z
N MET A 1 -15.72 -17.97 13.86
CA MET A 1 -15.19 -17.90 12.47
C MET A 1 -16.37 -17.70 11.53
N PRO A 2 -16.36 -16.72 10.62
CA PRO A 2 -17.36 -16.67 9.56
C PRO A 2 -17.27 -17.97 8.74
N PRO A 3 -18.39 -18.48 8.18
CA PRO A 3 -18.36 -19.67 7.35
C PRO A 3 -17.40 -19.43 6.17
N SER A 4 -16.53 -20.40 5.91
CA SER A 4 -15.61 -20.34 4.77
C SER A 4 -16.43 -20.13 3.50
N LEU A 5 -16.11 -19.06 2.74
CA LEU A 5 -16.67 -18.86 1.40
C LEU A 5 -16.26 -20.06 0.54
N LEU A 6 -17.23 -20.94 0.26
CA LEU A 6 -16.99 -22.06 -0.65
C LEU A 6 -16.81 -21.49 -2.08
N ALA A 7 -15.85 -22.05 -2.83
CA ALA A 7 -15.49 -21.58 -4.18
C ALA A 7 -16.68 -21.52 -5.16
N SER A 8 -17.77 -22.25 -4.91
CA SER A 8 -19.01 -22.27 -5.69
C SER A 8 -19.96 -21.09 -5.42
N GLU A 9 -19.70 -20.30 -4.39
CA GLU A 9 -20.64 -19.27 -3.89
C GLU A 9 -20.29 -17.84 -4.33
N TRP A 10 -19.29 -17.65 -5.21
CA TRP A 10 -18.88 -16.33 -5.65
C TRP A 10 -18.62 -16.24 -7.16
N VAL A 11 -18.64 -14.99 -7.66
CA VAL A 11 -18.28 -14.66 -9.05
C VAL A 11 -17.06 -13.78 -9.05
N ARG A 12 -16.07 -14.13 -9.88
CA ARG A 12 -14.90 -13.30 -10.14
C ARG A 12 -15.29 -12.12 -11.02
N GLY A 13 -14.95 -10.92 -10.57
CA GLY A 13 -15.13 -9.67 -11.30
C GLY A 13 -13.84 -9.21 -11.99
N LYS A 14 -13.73 -7.89 -12.19
CA LYS A 14 -12.56 -7.28 -12.83
C LYS A 14 -11.29 -7.47 -12.01
N MET A 15 -10.15 -7.54 -12.72
CA MET A 15 -8.83 -7.42 -12.12
C MET A 15 -8.65 -5.99 -11.59
N ILE A 16 -8.20 -5.86 -10.34
CA ILE A 16 -7.95 -4.58 -9.67
C ILE A 16 -6.50 -4.37 -9.29
N GLY A 17 -5.66 -5.42 -9.42
CA GLY A 17 -4.24 -5.33 -9.16
C GLY A 17 -3.48 -6.56 -9.64
N SER A 18 -2.19 -6.40 -9.86
CA SER A 18 -1.24 -7.47 -10.17
C SER A 18 0.09 -7.13 -9.54
N GLY A 19 0.78 -8.10 -8.97
CA GLY A 19 2.06 -7.91 -8.30
C GLY A 19 2.88 -9.19 -8.24
N SER A 20 4.03 -9.12 -7.60
CA SER A 20 5.00 -10.23 -7.49
C SER A 20 4.40 -11.51 -6.89
N PHE A 21 3.33 -11.39 -6.10
CA PHE A 21 2.72 -12.50 -5.37
C PHE A 21 1.40 -13.00 -5.97
N GLY A 22 1.01 -12.47 -7.14
CA GLY A 22 -0.20 -12.92 -7.82
C GLY A 22 -1.08 -11.80 -8.34
N VAL A 23 -2.31 -12.18 -8.74
CA VAL A 23 -3.30 -11.30 -9.34
C VAL A 23 -4.45 -11.09 -8.37
N VAL A 24 -4.95 -9.85 -8.33
CA VAL A 24 -6.02 -9.43 -7.41
C VAL A 24 -7.27 -9.10 -8.21
N HIS A 25 -8.38 -9.79 -7.90
CA HIS A 25 -9.68 -9.56 -8.54
C HIS A 25 -10.71 -9.10 -7.51
N LEU A 26 -11.57 -8.19 -7.92
CA LEU A 26 -12.84 -7.95 -7.24
C LEU A 26 -13.72 -9.18 -7.40
N ALA A 27 -14.48 -9.52 -6.39
CA ALA A 27 -15.42 -10.63 -6.40
C ALA A 27 -16.72 -10.27 -5.69
N ILE A 28 -17.79 -10.97 -6.03
CA ILE A 28 -19.11 -10.81 -5.42
C ILE A 28 -19.59 -12.15 -4.87
N ASN A 29 -20.05 -12.16 -3.63
CA ASN A 29 -20.72 -13.31 -3.02
C ASN A 29 -22.13 -13.45 -3.62
N LYS A 30 -22.46 -14.63 -4.16
CA LYS A 30 -23.75 -14.88 -4.82
C LYS A 30 -24.93 -14.89 -3.85
N SER A 31 -24.69 -15.24 -2.59
CA SER A 31 -25.77 -15.41 -1.60
C SER A 31 -26.27 -14.08 -1.03
N ASN A 32 -25.37 -13.10 -0.85
CA ASN A 32 -25.70 -11.85 -0.17
C ASN A 32 -25.29 -10.57 -0.94
N GLY A 33 -24.65 -10.70 -2.12
CA GLY A 33 -24.22 -9.58 -2.94
C GLY A 33 -23.01 -8.81 -2.39
N SER A 34 -22.39 -9.25 -1.30
CA SER A 34 -21.25 -8.55 -0.70
C SER A 34 -20.02 -8.60 -1.61
N LEU A 35 -19.29 -7.47 -1.69
CA LEU A 35 -18.05 -7.37 -2.44
C LEU A 35 -16.86 -7.76 -1.56
N PHE A 36 -15.91 -8.46 -2.13
CA PHE A 36 -14.65 -8.81 -1.51
C PHE A 36 -13.55 -8.93 -2.57
N VAL A 37 -12.34 -9.20 -2.15
CA VAL A 37 -11.15 -9.32 -3.01
C VAL A 37 -10.62 -10.74 -2.97
N VAL A 38 -10.25 -11.26 -4.14
CA VAL A 38 -9.56 -12.55 -4.29
C VAL A 38 -8.15 -12.29 -4.80
N LYS A 39 -7.17 -12.57 -3.96
CA LYS A 39 -5.75 -12.58 -4.32
C LYS A 39 -5.36 -14.01 -4.67
N SER A 40 -4.90 -14.24 -5.90
CA SER A 40 -4.66 -15.59 -6.44
C SER A 40 -3.26 -15.71 -7.01
N SER A 41 -2.64 -16.88 -6.84
CA SER A 41 -1.39 -17.23 -7.49
C SER A 41 -1.39 -18.71 -7.88
N ASP A 42 -0.71 -19.03 -8.97
CA ASP A 42 -0.43 -20.38 -9.45
C ASP A 42 1.08 -20.69 -9.47
N SER A 43 1.93 -19.72 -9.14
CA SER A 43 3.36 -19.94 -8.94
C SER A 43 3.65 -20.50 -7.54
N GLN A 44 4.74 -21.25 -7.40
CA GLN A 44 5.12 -21.84 -6.12
C GLN A 44 5.44 -20.75 -5.08
N GLU A 45 6.22 -19.73 -5.48
CA GLU A 45 6.58 -18.62 -4.59
C GLU A 45 5.35 -17.80 -4.19
N GLY A 46 4.47 -17.50 -5.13
CA GLY A 46 3.23 -16.77 -4.87
C GLY A 46 2.28 -17.54 -3.95
N ASN A 47 2.10 -18.85 -4.17
CA ASN A 47 1.31 -19.71 -3.28
C ASN A 47 1.88 -19.74 -1.85
N GLN A 48 3.21 -19.79 -1.71
CA GLN A 48 3.85 -19.76 -0.40
C GLN A 48 3.66 -18.40 0.29
N SER A 49 3.77 -17.29 -0.45
CA SER A 49 3.50 -15.95 0.06
C SER A 49 2.06 -15.79 0.51
N LEU A 50 1.08 -16.21 -0.33
CA LEU A 50 -0.34 -16.17 0.03
C LEU A 50 -0.66 -17.07 1.23
N GLN A 51 -0.01 -18.22 1.35
CA GLN A 51 -0.17 -19.10 2.52
C GLN A 51 0.36 -18.43 3.79
N ASN A 52 1.51 -17.73 3.71
CA ASN A 52 2.04 -16.96 4.83
C ASN A 52 1.08 -15.83 5.21
N GLU A 53 0.62 -15.05 4.25
CA GLU A 53 -0.35 -13.96 4.45
C GLU A 53 -1.64 -14.47 5.12
N ALA A 54 -2.22 -15.56 4.60
CA ALA A 54 -3.41 -16.18 5.16
C ALA A 54 -3.21 -16.64 6.62
N ASN A 55 -2.06 -17.23 6.92
CA ASN A 55 -1.76 -17.73 8.27
C ASN A 55 -1.56 -16.57 9.26
N VAL A 56 -0.95 -15.48 8.82
CA VAL A 56 -0.77 -14.27 9.64
C VAL A 56 -2.13 -13.62 9.88
N LEU A 57 -2.87 -13.32 8.82
CA LEU A 57 -4.18 -12.66 8.90
C LEU A 57 -5.20 -13.45 9.72
N ALA A 58 -5.21 -14.77 9.63
CA ALA A 58 -6.13 -15.61 10.40
C ALA A 58 -5.94 -15.51 11.93
N SER A 59 -4.79 -15.01 12.39
CA SER A 59 -4.48 -14.79 13.80
C SER A 59 -4.71 -13.36 14.28
N LEU A 60 -5.19 -12.46 13.40
CA LEU A 60 -5.35 -11.04 13.67
C LEU A 60 -6.82 -10.65 13.64
N ASP A 61 -7.19 -9.75 14.57
CA ASP A 61 -8.50 -9.08 14.59
C ASP A 61 -8.28 -7.63 15.01
N SER A 62 -8.30 -6.70 14.03
CA SER A 62 -8.00 -5.30 14.26
C SER A 62 -8.69 -4.41 13.22
N PRO A 63 -9.24 -3.25 13.64
CA PRO A 63 -9.78 -2.27 12.70
C PRO A 63 -8.72 -1.63 11.79
N HIS A 64 -7.42 -1.83 12.07
CA HIS A 64 -6.30 -1.24 11.33
C HIS A 64 -5.58 -2.25 10.41
N ILE A 65 -6.05 -3.50 10.35
CA ILE A 65 -5.51 -4.54 9.48
C ILE A 65 -6.64 -5.07 8.60
N VAL A 66 -6.36 -5.37 7.32
CA VAL A 66 -7.36 -5.98 6.43
C VAL A 66 -7.81 -7.34 6.96
N GLN A 67 -9.11 -7.60 6.86
CA GLN A 67 -9.70 -8.85 7.36
C GLN A 67 -9.54 -9.98 6.33
N CYS A 68 -9.09 -11.14 6.79
CA CYS A 68 -9.15 -12.39 6.02
C CYS A 68 -10.56 -12.98 6.11
N LEU A 69 -11.20 -13.22 4.98
CA LEU A 69 -12.52 -13.82 4.87
C LEU A 69 -12.44 -15.35 4.65
N GLY A 70 -11.25 -15.86 4.29
CA GLY A 70 -11.01 -17.27 4.06
C GLY A 70 -9.95 -17.51 2.99
N LYS A 71 -9.73 -18.77 2.68
CA LYS A 71 -8.85 -19.22 1.59
C LYS A 71 -9.36 -20.52 0.99
N ASP A 72 -9.01 -20.77 -0.27
CA ASP A 72 -9.17 -22.07 -0.90
C ASP A 72 -7.99 -22.41 -1.83
N VAL A 73 -8.00 -23.63 -2.36
CA VAL A 73 -7.06 -24.08 -3.38
C VAL A 73 -7.89 -24.67 -4.53
N SER A 74 -7.76 -24.08 -5.70
CA SER A 74 -8.38 -24.56 -6.94
C SER A 74 -7.32 -25.09 -7.91
N SER A 75 -7.74 -25.72 -9.00
CA SER A 75 -6.84 -26.11 -10.08
C SER A 75 -6.55 -24.90 -10.97
N GLY A 76 -5.27 -24.61 -11.18
CA GLY A 76 -4.81 -23.62 -12.17
C GLY A 76 -4.90 -24.17 -13.60
N GLU A 77 -4.58 -23.32 -14.59
CA GLU A 77 -4.71 -23.64 -16.03
C GLU A 77 -3.91 -24.88 -16.46
N ASN A 78 -2.80 -25.17 -15.80
CA ASN A 78 -1.95 -26.34 -16.09
C ASN A 78 -2.15 -27.50 -15.10
N GLY A 79 -3.26 -27.54 -14.36
CA GLY A 79 -3.49 -28.53 -13.29
C GLY A 79 -2.65 -28.30 -12.03
N SER A 80 -1.81 -27.24 -11.99
CA SER A 80 -1.07 -26.86 -10.79
C SER A 80 -2.01 -26.30 -9.71
N PRO A 81 -1.68 -26.44 -8.43
CA PRO A 81 -2.50 -25.85 -7.36
C PRO A 81 -2.45 -24.32 -7.43
N LYS A 82 -3.62 -23.69 -7.52
CA LYS A 82 -3.84 -22.25 -7.47
C LYS A 82 -4.44 -21.86 -6.14
N MET A 83 -3.68 -21.12 -5.34
CA MET A 83 -4.17 -20.63 -4.07
C MET A 83 -4.98 -19.35 -4.28
N ASN A 84 -6.12 -19.27 -3.59
CA ASN A 84 -6.96 -18.08 -3.51
C ASN A 84 -7.08 -17.64 -2.05
N LEU A 85 -6.79 -16.38 -1.78
CA LEU A 85 -6.97 -15.73 -0.49
C LEU A 85 -8.10 -14.70 -0.62
N PHE A 86 -9.11 -14.81 0.24
CA PHE A 86 -10.27 -13.93 0.28
C PHE A 86 -10.08 -12.86 1.35
N ILE A 87 -10.16 -11.59 0.95
CA ILE A 87 -9.87 -10.41 1.79
C ILE A 87 -11.03 -9.42 1.66
N GLU A 88 -11.33 -8.67 2.70
CA GLU A 88 -12.30 -7.59 2.63
C GLU A 88 -11.96 -6.58 1.53
N TYR A 89 -12.99 -5.98 0.92
CA TYR A 89 -12.82 -4.98 -0.13
C TYR A 89 -12.73 -3.58 0.46
N MET A 90 -11.64 -2.88 0.16
CA MET A 90 -11.38 -1.50 0.56
C MET A 90 -11.67 -0.58 -0.64
N ALA A 91 -12.86 0.04 -0.65
CA ALA A 91 -13.45 0.63 -1.85
C ALA A 91 -12.73 1.89 -2.38
N ALA A 92 -12.01 2.64 -1.54
CA ALA A 92 -11.27 3.82 -1.96
C ALA A 92 -9.89 3.49 -2.58
N GLY A 93 -9.46 2.22 -2.54
CA GLY A 93 -8.18 1.78 -3.09
C GLY A 93 -7.00 2.00 -2.14
N SER A 94 -5.79 2.06 -2.68
CA SER A 94 -4.58 2.30 -1.90
C SER A 94 -4.34 3.79 -1.64
N LEU A 95 -3.55 4.08 -0.62
CA LEU A 95 -3.09 5.45 -0.35
C LEU A 95 -2.28 6.02 -1.52
N GLY A 96 -1.57 5.15 -2.27
CA GLY A 96 -0.89 5.53 -3.52
C GLY A 96 -1.88 6.00 -4.58
N ASP A 97 -2.98 5.26 -4.81
CA ASP A 97 -4.02 5.63 -5.77
C ASP A 97 -4.71 6.96 -5.38
N VAL A 98 -4.94 7.16 -4.08
CA VAL A 98 -5.52 8.42 -3.57
C VAL A 98 -4.56 9.59 -3.75
N ALA A 99 -3.27 9.41 -3.43
CA ALA A 99 -2.26 10.44 -3.63
C ALA A 99 -2.14 10.83 -5.12
N GLU A 100 -2.17 9.84 -6.03
CA GLU A 100 -2.13 10.10 -7.49
C GLU A 100 -3.34 10.93 -7.95
N LYS A 101 -4.56 10.60 -7.50
CA LYS A 101 -5.79 11.35 -7.81
C LYS A 101 -5.75 12.79 -7.28
N LEU A 102 -5.04 13.04 -6.19
CA LEU A 102 -4.88 14.37 -5.57
C LEU A 102 -3.65 15.14 -6.08
N GLY A 103 -3.11 14.78 -7.24
CA GLY A 103 -1.98 15.48 -7.87
C GLY A 103 -0.61 14.95 -7.48
N GLY A 104 -0.54 13.74 -6.93
CA GLY A 104 0.68 12.97 -6.68
C GLY A 104 1.30 13.19 -5.31
N LYS A 105 1.01 14.29 -4.61
CA LYS A 105 1.53 14.57 -3.26
C LYS A 105 0.40 15.01 -2.33
N LEU A 106 0.58 14.74 -1.04
CA LEU A 106 -0.39 15.09 0.00
C LEU A 106 0.11 16.23 0.87
N ASP A 107 -0.83 17.03 1.40
CA ASP A 107 -0.53 18.05 2.39
C ASP A 107 -0.09 17.45 3.73
N GLU A 108 0.78 18.15 4.46
CA GLU A 108 1.34 17.65 5.72
C GLU A 108 0.26 17.31 6.77
N GLY A 109 -0.85 18.06 6.81
CA GLY A 109 -1.98 17.76 7.69
C GLY A 109 -2.61 16.42 7.39
N VAL A 110 -2.79 16.11 6.12
CA VAL A 110 -3.32 14.82 5.61
C VAL A 110 -2.34 13.69 5.88
N ILE A 111 -1.04 13.91 5.60
CA ILE A 111 0.03 12.96 5.89
C ILE A 111 0.04 12.57 7.37
N ARG A 112 -0.13 13.53 8.27
CA ARG A 112 -0.22 13.31 9.72
C ARG A 112 -1.36 12.36 10.08
N VAL A 113 -2.55 12.54 9.49
CA VAL A 113 -3.71 11.67 9.73
C VAL A 113 -3.42 10.25 9.30
N TYR A 114 -2.97 10.06 8.06
CA TYR A 114 -2.66 8.72 7.56
C TYR A 114 -1.50 8.06 8.31
N THR A 115 -0.44 8.82 8.64
CA THR A 115 0.69 8.32 9.42
C THR A 115 0.25 7.81 10.80
N ARG A 116 -0.68 8.53 11.46
CA ARG A 116 -1.27 8.08 12.73
C ARG A 116 -1.99 6.74 12.61
N GLU A 117 -2.79 6.57 11.56
CA GLU A 117 -3.53 5.32 11.36
C GLU A 117 -2.60 4.15 11.00
N ILE A 118 -1.57 4.39 10.17
CA ILE A 118 -0.52 3.41 9.89
C ILE A 118 0.19 2.99 11.18
N LEU A 119 0.56 3.95 12.04
CA LEU A 119 1.19 3.67 13.33
C LEU A 119 0.32 2.82 14.23
N LYS A 120 -1.02 3.04 14.26
CA LYS A 120 -1.94 2.18 15.04
C LYS A 120 -1.94 0.73 14.52
N GLY A 121 -1.90 0.55 13.20
CA GLY A 121 -1.78 -0.77 12.58
C GLY A 121 -0.45 -1.44 12.91
N LEU A 122 0.66 -0.72 12.80
CA LEU A 122 1.99 -1.21 13.15
C LEU A 122 2.09 -1.55 14.64
N LYS A 123 1.52 -0.70 15.52
CA LYS A 123 1.47 -1.00 16.96
C LYS A 123 0.78 -2.34 17.20
N TYR A 124 -0.38 -2.55 16.61
CA TYR A 124 -1.10 -3.81 16.74
C TYR A 124 -0.28 -5.02 16.27
N LEU A 125 0.41 -4.91 15.12
CA LEU A 125 1.27 -5.98 14.62
C LEU A 125 2.46 -6.24 15.55
N HIS A 126 3.15 -5.18 15.99
CA HIS A 126 4.34 -5.26 16.86
C HIS A 126 3.99 -5.84 18.23
N ASP A 127 2.86 -5.45 18.82
CA ASP A 127 2.34 -6.02 20.08
C ASP A 127 2.03 -7.53 19.96
N ASN A 128 1.70 -8.00 18.73
CA ASN A 128 1.50 -9.42 18.42
C ASN A 128 2.79 -10.13 17.95
N GLY A 129 3.95 -9.48 18.07
CA GLY A 129 5.24 -10.05 17.69
C GLY A 129 5.42 -10.18 16.18
N ILE A 130 4.74 -9.38 15.35
CA ILE A 130 4.75 -9.46 13.90
C ILE A 130 5.38 -8.20 13.33
N VAL A 131 6.37 -8.38 12.43
CA VAL A 131 6.91 -7.35 11.53
C VAL A 131 6.12 -7.42 10.22
N HIS A 132 5.68 -6.28 9.69
CA HIS A 132 4.97 -6.21 8.41
C HIS A 132 5.91 -6.51 7.23
N GLY A 133 7.06 -5.83 7.17
CA GLY A 133 8.14 -6.07 6.22
C GLY A 133 7.96 -5.45 4.82
N ASP A 134 6.79 -4.83 4.51
CA ASP A 134 6.57 -4.11 3.23
C ASP A 134 5.60 -2.92 3.39
N VAL A 135 5.90 -2.01 4.33
CA VAL A 135 5.10 -0.79 4.53
C VAL A 135 5.41 0.22 3.41
N LYS A 136 4.38 0.61 2.65
CA LYS A 136 4.41 1.61 1.56
C LYS A 136 2.99 2.07 1.23
N CYS A 137 2.83 3.16 0.47
CA CYS A 137 1.50 3.71 0.16
C CYS A 137 0.57 2.70 -0.54
N GLN A 138 1.10 1.79 -1.38
CA GLN A 138 0.31 0.77 -2.07
C GLN A 138 -0.27 -0.29 -1.12
N ASN A 139 0.35 -0.50 0.05
CA ASN A 139 -0.07 -1.49 1.05
C ASN A 139 -0.87 -0.86 2.20
N VAL A 140 -1.25 0.41 2.08
CA VAL A 140 -2.18 1.12 2.98
C VAL A 140 -3.48 1.31 2.23
N LEU A 141 -4.55 0.65 2.65
CA LEU A 141 -5.84 0.68 1.96
C LEU A 141 -6.86 1.53 2.71
N LEU A 142 -7.72 2.18 1.93
CA LEU A 142 -8.76 3.08 2.42
C LEU A 142 -10.16 2.50 2.10
N GLY A 143 -11.02 2.48 3.11
CA GLY A 143 -12.43 2.12 2.95
C GLY A 143 -13.30 3.32 2.62
N SER A 144 -14.52 3.06 2.15
CA SER A 144 -15.51 4.09 1.79
C SER A 144 -15.92 4.99 2.97
N ASN A 145 -15.75 4.51 4.20
CA ASN A 145 -16.04 5.28 5.42
C ASN A 145 -14.79 6.01 5.98
N GLY A 146 -13.71 6.08 5.19
CA GLY A 146 -12.46 6.73 5.58
C GLY A 146 -11.57 5.94 6.54
N ASN A 147 -11.91 4.69 6.87
CA ASN A 147 -11.02 3.83 7.66
C ASN A 147 -9.77 3.45 6.87
N VAL A 148 -8.66 3.34 7.57
CA VAL A 148 -7.34 3.02 7.00
C VAL A 148 -6.86 1.70 7.56
N LYS A 149 -6.39 0.80 6.68
CA LYS A 149 -5.92 -0.52 7.06
C LYS A 149 -4.62 -0.89 6.36
N LEU A 150 -3.72 -1.55 7.09
CA LEU A 150 -2.55 -2.18 6.51
C LEU A 150 -2.96 -3.48 5.81
N ALA A 151 -2.37 -3.73 4.64
CA ALA A 151 -2.65 -4.85 3.76
C ALA A 151 -1.35 -5.46 3.23
N ASP A 152 -1.46 -6.60 2.55
CA ASP A 152 -0.34 -7.34 1.96
C ASP A 152 0.69 -7.81 2.99
N LEU A 153 0.27 -8.75 3.84
CA LEU A 153 1.12 -9.40 4.83
C LEU A 153 1.92 -10.60 4.27
N GLY A 154 2.12 -10.66 2.96
CA GLY A 154 2.92 -11.71 2.30
C GLY A 154 4.37 -11.74 2.77
N CYS A 155 4.93 -10.58 3.09
CA CYS A 155 6.29 -10.42 3.63
C CYS A 155 6.35 -10.45 5.15
N ALA A 156 5.21 -10.50 5.84
CA ALA A 156 5.18 -10.41 7.29
C ALA A 156 5.89 -11.58 7.97
N ARG A 157 6.53 -11.29 9.10
CA ARG A 157 7.30 -12.27 9.89
C ARG A 157 6.93 -12.19 11.37
N ARG A 158 6.62 -13.35 11.94
CA ARG A 158 6.48 -13.47 13.39
C ARG A 158 7.85 -13.63 14.04
N LEU A 159 8.23 -12.69 14.89
CA LEU A 159 9.46 -12.78 15.67
C LEU A 159 9.26 -13.77 16.80
N ARG A 160 10.15 -14.78 16.90
CA ARG A 160 10.15 -15.75 18.01
C ARG A 160 11.24 -15.33 19.00
N SER A 161 10.90 -15.22 20.26
CA SER A 161 11.81 -14.80 21.35
C SER A 161 13.05 -15.67 21.52
N ASN A 162 13.09 -16.90 20.93
CA ASN A 162 14.17 -17.86 21.09
C ASN A 162 14.72 -18.39 19.76
N ALA A 163 14.44 -17.73 18.62
CA ALA A 163 15.06 -18.14 17.35
C ALA A 163 16.49 -17.63 17.27
N PRO A 164 17.50 -18.50 16.94
CA PRO A 164 18.86 -18.03 16.71
C PRO A 164 18.84 -16.95 15.62
N THR A 165 19.51 -15.85 15.87
CA THR A 165 19.66 -14.69 14.96
C THR A 165 20.38 -15.04 13.65
N GLY A 166 20.78 -16.30 13.41
CA GLY A 166 21.52 -16.80 12.27
C GLY A 166 20.85 -17.89 11.43
N GLY A 167 19.57 -18.21 11.66
CA GLY A 167 18.87 -19.23 10.85
C GLY A 167 18.69 -18.78 9.40
N ASN A 168 19.00 -19.69 8.46
CA ASN A 168 18.98 -19.63 6.99
C ASN A 168 17.79 -18.80 6.41
N ARG A 169 17.86 -17.45 6.50
CA ARG A 169 16.81 -16.53 6.05
C ARG A 169 17.10 -16.08 4.63
N LYS A 170 16.92 -17.00 3.67
CA LYS A 170 17.24 -16.78 2.25
C LYS A 170 16.20 -15.96 1.45
N PHE A 171 15.24 -15.32 2.08
CA PHE A 171 14.24 -14.54 1.36
C PHE A 171 14.22 -13.09 1.83
N LEU A 172 14.88 -12.22 1.06
CA LEU A 172 14.64 -10.79 1.07
C LEU A 172 13.24 -10.55 0.48
N CYS A 173 12.26 -10.20 1.31
CA CYS A 173 10.89 -9.93 0.92
C CYS A 173 10.55 -8.49 1.24
N GLY A 174 9.83 -7.82 0.35
CA GLY A 174 9.41 -6.43 0.46
C GLY A 174 9.87 -5.59 -0.73
N THR A 175 9.67 -4.29 -0.67
CA THR A 175 9.98 -3.35 -1.75
C THR A 175 11.34 -2.67 -1.48
N PRO A 176 12.38 -2.93 -2.30
CA PRO A 176 13.75 -2.59 -1.96
C PRO A 176 14.00 -1.14 -1.53
N LEU A 177 13.36 -0.15 -2.18
CA LEU A 177 13.57 1.27 -1.89
C LEU A 177 12.93 1.72 -0.56
N TRP A 178 12.04 0.93 0.03
CA TRP A 178 11.45 1.14 1.36
C TRP A 178 12.12 0.31 2.43
N MET A 179 12.99 -0.65 2.05
CA MET A 179 13.67 -1.52 3.02
C MET A 179 14.71 -0.78 3.83
N ALA A 180 14.82 -1.16 5.10
CA ALA A 180 15.86 -0.67 5.99
C ALA A 180 17.24 -1.20 5.60
N PRO A 181 18.33 -0.43 5.88
CA PRO A 181 19.69 -0.84 5.51
C PRO A 181 20.11 -2.20 6.06
N GLU A 182 19.78 -2.50 7.31
CA GLU A 182 20.07 -3.78 7.97
C GLU A 182 19.34 -4.95 7.29
N VAL A 183 18.14 -4.73 6.77
CA VAL A 183 17.38 -5.74 6.03
C VAL A 183 18.06 -6.04 4.70
N LEU A 184 18.47 -5.00 3.96
CA LEU A 184 19.20 -5.15 2.69
C LEU A 184 20.56 -5.82 2.86
N ARG A 185 21.24 -5.62 4.01
CA ARG A 185 22.48 -6.32 4.36
C ARG A 185 22.25 -7.73 4.90
N ASN A 186 20.97 -8.17 4.99
CA ASN A 186 20.59 -9.46 5.56
C ASN A 186 21.12 -9.69 7.00
N GLU A 187 21.20 -8.61 7.80
CA GLU A 187 21.70 -8.67 9.18
C GLU A 187 20.58 -9.09 10.14
N ALA A 188 19.50 -8.29 10.22
CA ALA A 188 18.38 -8.57 11.09
C ALA A 188 17.08 -8.01 10.49
N LEU A 189 15.96 -8.66 10.84
CA LEU A 189 14.62 -8.12 10.63
C LEU A 189 13.96 -8.04 12.00
N ASP A 190 13.65 -6.83 12.44
CA ASP A 190 12.87 -6.57 13.64
C ASP A 190 11.84 -5.46 13.41
N PHE A 191 11.14 -5.03 14.46
CA PHE A 191 10.12 -4.00 14.42
C PHE A 191 10.66 -2.65 13.90
N SER A 192 11.94 -2.37 14.12
CA SER A 192 12.57 -1.13 13.67
C SER A 192 12.63 -1.02 12.14
N ALA A 193 12.60 -2.14 11.41
CA ALA A 193 12.54 -2.14 9.96
C ALA A 193 11.24 -1.52 9.43
N ASP A 194 10.10 -1.79 10.07
CA ASP A 194 8.82 -1.17 9.70
C ASP A 194 8.82 0.35 9.95
N ILE A 195 9.53 0.81 10.98
CA ILE A 195 9.68 2.24 11.27
C ILE A 195 10.48 2.96 10.18
N TRP A 196 11.54 2.35 9.66
CA TRP A 196 12.25 2.88 8.50
C TRP A 196 11.33 2.95 7.28
N SER A 197 10.60 1.87 6.98
CA SER A 197 9.65 1.81 5.86
C SER A 197 8.52 2.85 6.02
N LEU A 198 8.04 3.10 7.24
CA LEU A 198 7.10 4.18 7.54
C LEU A 198 7.70 5.56 7.21
N GLY A 199 8.94 5.84 7.60
CA GLY A 199 9.63 7.08 7.23
C GLY A 199 9.72 7.26 5.71
N CYS A 200 10.04 6.20 4.98
CA CYS A 200 10.02 6.16 3.52
C CYS A 200 8.62 6.44 2.95
N THR A 201 7.58 5.85 3.54
CA THR A 201 6.17 6.06 3.14
C THR A 201 5.73 7.51 3.39
N VAL A 202 6.16 8.14 4.48
CA VAL A 202 5.90 9.57 4.74
C VAL A 202 6.56 10.46 3.67
N ILE A 203 7.78 10.15 3.26
CA ILE A 203 8.46 10.87 2.15
C ILE A 203 7.70 10.65 0.84
N GLU A 204 7.25 9.43 0.55
CA GLU A 204 6.44 9.10 -0.63
C GLU A 204 5.16 9.94 -0.65
N MET A 205 4.38 9.98 0.44
CA MET A 205 3.18 10.82 0.56
C MET A 205 3.45 12.31 0.31
N ALA A 206 4.58 12.82 0.82
CA ALA A 206 4.91 14.24 0.75
C ALA A 206 5.45 14.68 -0.60
N THR A 207 6.06 13.77 -1.35
CA THR A 207 6.76 14.10 -2.61
C THR A 207 6.08 13.53 -3.85
N GLY A 208 5.20 12.52 -3.69
CA GLY A 208 4.65 11.75 -4.80
C GLY A 208 5.69 10.90 -5.54
N LYS A 209 6.88 10.72 -4.95
CA LYS A 209 8.00 10.00 -5.55
C LYS A 209 8.52 8.91 -4.62
N SER A 210 9.27 7.96 -5.19
CA SER A 210 9.97 6.98 -4.36
C SER A 210 10.90 7.67 -3.35
N PRO A 211 11.17 7.05 -2.19
CA PRO A 211 11.96 7.68 -1.11
C PRO A 211 13.36 8.15 -1.54
N TRP A 212 13.94 7.46 -2.52
CA TRP A 212 15.28 7.76 -3.05
C TRP A 212 15.25 8.56 -4.36
N GLY A 213 14.08 9.13 -4.71
CA GLY A 213 13.91 10.03 -5.85
C GLY A 213 14.33 9.40 -7.18
N GLU A 214 14.96 10.21 -8.02
CA GLU A 214 15.36 9.79 -9.37
C GLU A 214 16.41 8.66 -9.37
N LEU A 215 17.24 8.56 -8.35
CA LEU A 215 18.23 7.47 -8.23
C LEU A 215 17.54 6.10 -8.22
N GLY A 216 16.43 5.97 -7.48
CA GLY A 216 15.67 4.71 -7.40
C GLY A 216 14.98 4.34 -8.71
N VAL A 217 14.56 5.32 -9.49
CA VAL A 217 13.88 5.10 -10.77
C VAL A 217 14.87 4.76 -11.89
N SER A 218 16.01 5.45 -11.94
CA SER A 218 17.00 5.28 -13.02
C SER A 218 17.86 4.00 -12.85
N ASN A 219 18.16 3.61 -11.62
CA ASN A 219 18.95 2.41 -11.32
C ASN A 219 18.63 1.85 -9.94
N THR A 220 17.68 0.93 -9.87
CA THR A 220 17.24 0.31 -8.60
C THR A 220 18.39 -0.42 -7.89
N MET A 221 19.28 -1.10 -8.62
CA MET A 221 20.41 -1.81 -8.03
C MET A 221 21.40 -0.85 -7.38
N ALA A 222 21.73 0.26 -8.05
CA ALA A 222 22.61 1.29 -7.47
C ALA A 222 21.97 1.90 -6.21
N ALA A 223 20.65 2.12 -6.20
CA ALA A 223 19.93 2.60 -5.03
C ALA A 223 20.00 1.58 -3.86
N ILE A 224 19.78 0.29 -4.13
CA ILE A 224 19.90 -0.78 -3.13
C ILE A 224 21.31 -0.80 -2.53
N LEU A 225 22.35 -0.79 -3.36
CA LEU A 225 23.73 -0.76 -2.89
C LEU A 225 24.03 0.49 -2.06
N LYS A 226 23.52 1.66 -2.49
CA LYS A 226 23.64 2.90 -1.75
C LYS A 226 22.95 2.82 -0.39
N ILE A 227 21.71 2.31 -0.34
CA ILE A 227 20.97 2.11 0.92
C ILE A 227 21.75 1.18 1.85
N ALA A 228 22.25 0.06 1.34
CA ALA A 228 22.92 -0.94 2.13
C ALA A 228 24.28 -0.45 2.69
N SER A 229 25.10 0.19 1.84
CA SER A 229 26.54 0.42 2.13
C SER A 229 26.91 1.85 2.52
N SER A 230 26.10 2.88 2.17
CA SER A 230 26.42 4.27 2.52
C SER A 230 25.83 4.66 3.88
N ASN A 231 26.22 5.84 4.38
CA ASN A 231 25.60 6.47 5.55
C ASN A 231 24.48 7.44 5.19
N GLU A 232 24.09 7.47 3.93
CA GLU A 232 23.06 8.38 3.45
C GLU A 232 21.64 7.95 3.89
N ARG A 233 20.74 8.90 3.86
CA ARG A 233 19.30 8.74 4.10
C ARG A 233 18.52 9.29 2.91
N PRO A 234 17.25 8.90 2.71
CA PRO A 234 16.38 9.55 1.73
C PRO A 234 16.34 11.06 1.94
N SER A 235 16.21 11.81 0.85
CA SER A 235 16.04 13.27 0.91
C SER A 235 14.72 13.62 1.56
N PHE A 236 14.73 14.53 2.54
CA PHE A 236 13.52 14.97 3.22
C PHE A 236 12.76 16.01 2.39
N PRO A 237 11.42 16.05 2.51
CA PRO A 237 10.61 17.08 1.87
C PRO A 237 11.01 18.47 2.36
N ARG A 238 11.22 19.41 1.44
CA ARG A 238 11.72 20.76 1.78
C ARG A 238 10.71 21.61 2.54
N GLU A 239 9.43 21.36 2.33
CA GLU A 239 8.31 22.16 2.86
C GLU A 239 7.74 21.62 4.18
N PHE A 240 8.33 20.55 4.74
CA PHE A 240 7.86 19.98 6.00
C PHE A 240 8.14 20.90 7.17
N SER A 241 7.20 20.93 8.11
CA SER A 241 7.36 21.61 9.41
C SER A 241 8.52 21.04 10.22
N LYS A 242 9.03 21.82 11.19
CA LYS A 242 10.08 21.32 12.10
C LYS A 242 9.68 20.03 12.83
N PRO A 243 8.44 19.87 13.35
CA PRO A 243 7.99 18.58 13.89
C PRO A 243 7.97 17.46 12.88
N GLY A 244 7.56 17.72 11.62
CA GLY A 244 7.57 16.71 10.55
C GLY A 244 8.99 16.25 10.19
N LEU A 245 9.94 17.18 10.10
CA LEU A 245 11.35 16.86 9.85
C LEU A 245 11.97 16.07 11.02
N ASP A 246 11.63 16.41 12.29
CA ASP A 246 12.08 15.66 13.46
C ASP A 246 11.51 14.24 13.47
N PHE A 247 10.23 14.08 13.13
CA PHE A 247 9.60 12.77 12.98
C PHE A 247 10.35 11.89 11.96
N LEU A 248 10.66 12.41 10.78
CA LEU A 248 11.45 11.70 9.78
C LEU A 248 12.86 11.36 10.27
N ASN A 249 13.51 12.28 11.01
CA ASN A 249 14.80 12.01 11.63
C ASN A 249 14.76 10.83 12.59
N LYS A 250 13.66 10.66 13.33
CA LYS A 250 13.46 9.55 14.28
C LYS A 250 13.15 8.21 13.57
N CYS A 251 12.41 8.26 12.46
CA CYS A 251 12.12 7.07 11.66
C CYS A 251 13.36 6.57 10.90
N LEU A 252 14.17 7.47 10.34
CA LEU A 252 15.25 7.15 9.41
C LEU A 252 16.63 7.16 10.09
N VAL A 253 16.69 6.74 11.34
CA VAL A 253 17.95 6.43 12.03
C VAL A 253 18.51 5.12 11.46
N ARG A 254 19.78 5.14 11.01
CA ARG A 254 20.37 3.96 10.37
C ARG A 254 20.67 2.82 11.34
N THR A 255 20.93 3.13 12.59
CA THR A 255 21.18 2.15 13.66
C THR A 255 19.83 1.67 14.21
N PRO A 256 19.42 0.40 13.99
CA PRO A 256 18.10 -0.10 14.36
C PRO A 256 17.74 0.14 15.83
N GLU A 257 18.67 -0.10 16.75
CA GLU A 257 18.49 0.01 18.21
C GLU A 257 18.28 1.45 18.69
N ARG A 258 18.66 2.43 17.86
CA ARG A 258 18.48 3.87 18.13
C ARG A 258 17.27 4.46 17.42
N ARG A 259 16.59 3.68 16.59
CA ARG A 259 15.38 4.09 15.88
C ARG A 259 14.21 4.12 16.86
N SER A 260 13.35 5.13 16.75
CA SER A 260 12.18 5.26 17.62
C SER A 260 11.24 4.05 17.49
N THR A 261 10.55 3.73 18.58
CA THR A 261 9.49 2.72 18.58
C THR A 261 8.16 3.29 18.05
N VAL A 262 7.19 2.44 17.76
CA VAL A 262 5.84 2.88 17.39
C VAL A 262 5.20 3.72 18.50
N ASP A 263 5.41 3.36 19.77
CA ASP A 263 4.86 4.08 20.92
C ASP A 263 5.46 5.48 21.03
N ASP A 264 6.79 5.63 20.84
CA ASP A 264 7.45 6.94 20.79
C ASP A 264 6.85 7.82 19.70
N LEU A 265 6.64 7.25 18.51
CA LEU A 265 6.13 7.96 17.34
C LEU A 265 4.65 8.33 17.47
N LEU A 266 3.81 7.50 18.07
CA LEU A 266 2.42 7.84 18.40
C LEU A 266 2.32 9.01 19.37
N ASN A 267 3.33 9.18 20.24
CA ASN A 267 3.43 10.27 21.18
C ASN A 267 4.16 11.49 20.63
N HIS A 268 4.69 11.44 19.39
CA HIS A 268 5.48 12.50 18.79
C HIS A 268 4.64 13.75 18.50
N PRO A 269 5.19 15.01 18.68
CA PRO A 269 4.48 16.26 18.41
C PRO A 269 3.90 16.36 16.99
N PHE A 270 4.59 15.81 15.98
CA PHE A 270 4.07 15.72 14.62
C PHE A 270 2.73 14.98 14.56
N ILE A 271 2.58 13.86 15.26
CA ILE A 271 1.36 13.04 15.27
C ILE A 271 0.27 13.65 16.16
N LYS A 272 0.64 14.21 17.32
CA LYS A 272 -0.31 14.85 18.25
C LYS A 272 -0.82 16.20 17.76
N GLY A 273 -0.19 16.81 16.78
CA GLY A 273 -0.62 18.09 16.24
C GLY A 273 -0.31 19.29 17.14
N GLU A 274 0.60 19.15 18.11
CA GLU A 274 1.05 20.25 18.97
C GLU A 274 1.91 21.27 18.17
N THR A 275 1.26 22.07 17.34
CA THR A 275 1.81 23.34 16.93
C THR A 275 1.22 24.41 17.85
N LYS A 276 2.08 25.20 18.50
CA LYS A 276 1.73 26.44 19.23
C LYS A 276 1.22 27.55 18.27
N ALA A 277 0.42 27.19 17.28
CA ALA A 277 -0.23 28.13 16.37
C ALA A 277 -1.75 27.97 16.51
N LYS A 278 -2.43 29.08 16.79
CA LYS A 278 -3.88 29.32 16.88
C LYS A 278 -4.71 28.13 16.37
N LYS A 279 -5.55 27.54 17.24
CA LYS A 279 -6.56 26.57 16.83
C LYS A 279 -7.25 27.07 15.57
N PRO A 280 -7.11 26.39 14.41
CA PRO A 280 -8.06 26.60 13.36
C PRO A 280 -9.35 25.89 13.80
N GLU A 281 -10.49 26.50 13.58
CA GLU A 281 -11.84 25.94 13.83
C GLU A 281 -12.13 24.64 13.02
N TYR A 282 -11.12 23.97 12.49
CA TYR A 282 -11.21 22.89 11.52
C TYR A 282 -10.78 21.50 12.06
N GLU A 283 -10.66 21.31 13.39
CA GLU A 283 -10.28 19.98 13.94
C GLU A 283 -11.25 18.84 13.58
N HIS A 284 -12.46 19.16 13.08
CA HIS A 284 -13.43 18.16 12.60
C HIS A 284 -13.36 17.86 11.08
N MET A 285 -12.51 18.55 10.31
CA MET A 285 -12.48 18.42 8.83
C MET A 285 -11.44 17.44 8.29
N PHE A 286 -10.55 16.91 9.11
CA PHE A 286 -9.47 16.01 8.64
C PHE A 286 -9.62 14.59 9.20
N SER A 287 -10.75 13.95 8.93
CA SER A 287 -10.85 12.49 8.96
C SER A 287 -10.40 11.92 7.60
N PRO A 288 -9.99 10.65 7.50
CA PRO A 288 -9.75 10.02 6.21
C PRO A 288 -10.93 10.15 5.24
N LEU A 289 -12.16 10.23 5.75
CA LEU A 289 -13.37 10.44 4.96
C LEU A 289 -13.44 11.85 4.36
N SER A 290 -13.16 12.89 5.15
CA SER A 290 -13.21 14.29 4.66
C SER A 290 -12.14 14.57 3.60
N VAL A 291 -11.02 13.86 3.63
CA VAL A 291 -9.97 13.95 2.59
C VAL A 291 -10.46 13.36 1.26
N LEU A 292 -11.28 12.30 1.31
CA LEU A 292 -11.88 11.70 0.12
C LEU A 292 -12.97 12.59 -0.49
N ASP A 293 -13.74 13.32 0.33
CA ASP A 293 -14.80 14.23 -0.11
C ASP A 293 -14.22 15.48 -0.82
N ILE A 294 -13.06 16.00 -0.40
CA ILE A 294 -12.43 17.16 -1.04
C ILE A 294 -12.01 16.86 -2.50
N GLY A 295 -11.68 15.61 -2.81
CA GLY A 295 -11.27 15.18 -4.18
C GLY A 295 -12.41 14.95 -5.16
N LEU A 296 -13.69 15.07 -4.74
CA LEU A 296 -14.85 14.75 -5.56
C LEU A 296 -15.71 15.98 -5.95
N GLY A 297 -15.36 17.17 -5.54
CA GLY A 297 -16.17 18.35 -5.74
C GLY A 297 -15.38 19.61 -6.09
N ASP A 298 -14.95 19.77 -7.31
CA ASP A 298 -14.85 21.08 -7.98
C ASP A 298 -14.71 20.94 -9.50
N ASP A 299 -15.81 20.61 -10.15
CA ASP A 299 -16.03 21.06 -11.53
C ASP A 299 -17.00 22.23 -11.43
N GLY A 300 -16.41 23.45 -11.41
CA GLY A 300 -17.15 24.69 -11.33
C GLY A 300 -18.20 24.85 -12.42
N TYR A 301 -19.42 25.06 -12.00
CA TYR A 301 -20.45 25.68 -12.84
C TYR A 301 -20.64 27.12 -12.40
N GLU A 302 -20.23 28.04 -13.26
CA GLU A 302 -20.64 29.45 -13.20
C GLU A 302 -22.17 29.54 -13.30
N SER A 303 -22.76 30.24 -12.34
CA SER A 303 -24.17 30.60 -12.31
C SER A 303 -24.47 31.71 -13.32
N GLY A 304 -25.31 31.43 -14.27
CA GLY A 304 -26.05 32.44 -15.06
C GLY A 304 -27.54 32.30 -14.79
N ASP A 305 -28.11 33.40 -14.26
CA ASP A 305 -29.54 33.55 -14.00
C ASP A 305 -30.43 33.34 -15.23
N SER A 306 -31.55 32.68 -15.07
CA SER A 306 -32.94 33.19 -15.26
C SER A 306 -33.95 32.08 -15.48
N ASP A 307 -34.96 32.11 -14.62
CA ASP A 307 -36.39 31.79 -14.79
C ASP A 307 -36.90 30.78 -15.83
N GLU A 308 -37.61 29.79 -15.38
CA GLU A 308 -39.02 29.44 -15.54
C GLU A 308 -39.32 27.93 -15.47
N LEU A 309 -40.44 27.65 -14.83
CA LEU A 309 -41.11 26.38 -14.57
C LEU A 309 -41.29 25.47 -15.79
N GLU A 310 -41.09 24.15 -15.64
CA GLU A 310 -42.13 23.14 -15.90
C GLU A 310 -41.69 21.73 -15.46
N GLU A 311 -42.64 21.05 -14.78
CA GLU A 311 -42.59 19.62 -14.45
C GLU A 311 -42.52 18.75 -15.72
N THR A 312 -41.74 17.71 -15.76
CA THR A 312 -42.15 16.31 -15.98
C THR A 312 -41.00 15.34 -16.22
N LYS A 313 -41.13 14.18 -15.55
CA LYS A 313 -40.65 12.83 -15.91
C LYS A 313 -39.19 12.44 -15.75
N LEU A 314 -39.01 11.66 -14.67
CA LEU A 314 -38.04 10.56 -14.54
C LEU A 314 -37.65 9.91 -15.90
N ARG A 315 -36.39 9.88 -16.17
CA ARG A 315 -35.72 8.70 -16.76
C ARG A 315 -34.20 8.75 -16.56
N SER A 316 -33.70 7.71 -15.90
CA SER A 316 -32.31 7.25 -15.79
C SER A 316 -31.49 7.43 -17.05
N LYS A 317 -30.29 8.04 -16.95
CA LYS A 317 -29.13 7.73 -17.81
C LYS A 317 -27.85 8.23 -17.16
N ILE A 318 -27.07 7.30 -16.68
CA ILE A 318 -25.66 7.49 -16.32
C ILE A 318 -24.84 7.27 -17.60
N PRO A 319 -24.03 8.19 -18.09
CA PRO A 319 -23.10 7.90 -19.17
C PRO A 319 -21.74 7.53 -18.59
N PHE A 320 -21.39 6.27 -18.62
CA PHE A 320 -19.99 5.81 -18.54
C PHE A 320 -19.30 6.12 -19.87
N SER A 321 -18.38 7.05 -19.87
CA SER A 321 -17.49 7.31 -21.01
C SER A 321 -16.18 6.53 -20.82
N VAL A 322 -16.07 5.39 -21.51
CA VAL A 322 -14.82 4.67 -21.69
C VAL A 322 -14.06 5.32 -22.84
N ARG A 323 -12.94 5.99 -22.56
CA ARG A 323 -12.03 6.40 -23.62
C ARG A 323 -11.18 5.22 -24.06
N HIS A 324 -11.46 4.71 -25.24
CA HIS A 324 -10.59 3.82 -25.99
C HIS A 324 -9.34 4.58 -26.44
N TYR A 325 -8.17 4.03 -26.11
CA TYR A 325 -6.91 4.42 -26.76
C TYR A 325 -6.79 3.65 -28.07
N GLU A 326 -7.06 4.31 -29.20
CA GLU A 326 -6.77 3.79 -30.52
C GLU A 326 -5.27 3.86 -30.81
N LYS A 327 -4.69 2.70 -31.14
CA LYS A 327 -3.33 2.59 -31.70
C LYS A 327 -3.31 3.15 -33.12
N ARG A 328 -2.66 4.27 -33.34
CA ARG A 328 -2.28 4.73 -34.68
C ARG A 328 -1.27 3.78 -35.30
N LYS A 329 -1.63 3.17 -36.42
CA LYS A 329 -0.74 2.46 -37.34
C LYS A 329 0.02 3.48 -38.17
N SER A 330 1.35 3.35 -38.30
CA SER A 330 2.18 3.93 -39.33
C SER A 330 2.97 2.84 -40.07
N PRO A 331 3.40 3.06 -41.33
CA PRO A 331 3.59 1.97 -42.27
C PRO A 331 4.99 1.36 -42.27
N LYS A 332 5.06 0.17 -42.88
CA LYS A 332 6.17 -0.75 -43.02
C LYS A 332 7.45 -0.13 -43.62
N GLN A 333 8.60 -0.45 -43.03
CA GLN A 333 9.79 -0.83 -43.77
C GLN A 333 10.47 -2.02 -43.09
N ARG A 334 10.83 -3.02 -43.93
CA ARG A 334 11.53 -4.25 -43.56
C ARG A 334 13.01 -3.95 -43.34
N THR A 335 13.61 -4.46 -42.29
CA THR A 335 14.93 -5.13 -42.32
C THR A 335 15.03 -6.05 -41.08
N GLU A 336 15.71 -7.16 -41.31
CA GLU A 336 15.85 -8.34 -40.43
C GLU A 336 16.71 -8.07 -39.19
N ASN A 337 16.51 -8.95 -38.20
CA ASN A 337 17.32 -9.25 -37.00
C ASN A 337 17.37 -8.17 -35.91
N ASP A 338 16.61 -8.40 -34.84
CA ASP A 338 17.16 -8.73 -33.52
C ASP A 338 16.01 -9.00 -32.53
N GLN A 339 16.03 -10.19 -31.97
CA GLN A 339 15.23 -10.56 -30.82
C GLN A 339 15.71 -9.76 -29.61
N MET A 340 14.90 -8.82 -29.14
CA MET A 340 15.00 -8.30 -27.81
C MET A 340 13.62 -8.32 -27.15
N VAL A 341 13.49 -9.27 -26.25
CA VAL A 341 12.36 -9.42 -25.32
C VAL A 341 12.45 -8.27 -24.32
N SER A 342 11.47 -7.38 -24.34
CA SER A 342 11.29 -6.41 -23.25
C SER A 342 10.66 -7.15 -22.05
N GLN A 343 11.52 -7.66 -21.18
CA GLN A 343 11.15 -8.08 -19.83
C GLN A 343 11.24 -6.86 -18.92
N GLU A 344 10.12 -6.44 -18.35
CA GLU A 344 10.11 -5.63 -17.15
C GLU A 344 10.60 -6.49 -16.00
N ASN A 345 11.91 -6.36 -15.70
CA ASN A 345 12.58 -7.17 -14.68
C ASN A 345 12.38 -6.58 -13.29
N TRP A 346 11.58 -7.28 -12.49
CA TRP A 346 11.71 -7.23 -11.04
C TRP A 346 12.87 -8.16 -10.64
N VAL A 347 13.95 -7.58 -10.13
CA VAL A 347 15.16 -8.33 -9.79
C VAL A 347 14.92 -9.12 -8.50
N THR A 348 14.84 -10.43 -8.60
CA THR A 348 15.00 -11.35 -7.45
C THR A 348 16.50 -11.57 -7.27
N ILE A 349 17.10 -11.02 -6.20
CA ILE A 349 18.49 -11.29 -5.87
C ILE A 349 18.54 -12.70 -5.26
N ARG A 350 19.10 -13.65 -6.01
CA ARG A 350 19.55 -14.95 -5.50
C ARG A 350 21.06 -14.85 -5.27
N SER A 351 21.49 -15.16 -4.04
CA SER A 351 22.88 -15.45 -3.71
C SER A 351 23.15 -16.92 -3.84
#